data_eee45f65aac7bc46eb565503a082c2b0
#
_entry.id   eee45f65aac7bc46eb565503a082c2b0
#
_cell.length_a   1.000
_cell.length_b   1.000
_cell.length_c   1.000
_cell.angle_alpha   90.00
_cell.angle_beta   90.00
_cell.angle_gamma   90.00
#
_symmetry.space_group_name_H-M   'P 1'
#
loop_
_entity.id
_entity.type
_entity.pdbx_description
1 polymer ?
#
loop_
_entity_poly.entity_id
_entity_poly.type
_entity_poly.pdbx_seq_one_letter_code
_entity_poly.pdbx_strand_id
1 'polypeptide(L)'
;MLTGQELHRFQERLEAERATIESRMSARSREFEQTMREGIGHGDSGDQSFRIYDREFTVDVDVLDRATLAEIERALRRIEEGSYGVSEVSGKAIPIERLEAVPYAVTLVDEARYESC
;
A
#
# COMPACT_ATOMS: atom_id res chain seq x y z
N MET A 1 25.38 -2.59 -2.94
CA MET A 1 24.71 -1.80 -3.98
C MET A 1 23.92 -2.71 -4.90
N LEU A 2 22.69 -2.33 -5.24
CA LEU A 2 21.85 -3.15 -6.09
C LEU A 2 22.32 -3.11 -7.54
N THR A 3 22.25 -4.26 -8.22
CA THR A 3 22.57 -4.33 -9.64
C THR A 3 21.39 -3.81 -10.47
N GLY A 4 21.65 -3.53 -11.75
CA GLY A 4 20.59 -3.11 -12.66
C GLY A 4 19.48 -4.15 -12.78
N GLN A 5 19.83 -5.43 -12.77
CA GLN A 5 18.83 -6.52 -12.81
C GLN A 5 18.01 -6.57 -11.54
N GLU A 6 18.64 -6.36 -10.38
CA GLU A 6 17.92 -6.33 -9.12
C GLU A 6 16.96 -5.14 -9.05
N LEU A 7 17.41 -3.98 -9.49
CA LEU A 7 16.56 -2.79 -9.55
C LEU A 7 15.35 -3.01 -10.45
N HIS A 8 15.58 -3.63 -11.62
CA HIS A 8 14.50 -3.93 -12.57
C HIS A 8 13.49 -4.90 -11.96
N ARG A 9 13.98 -5.93 -11.25
CA ARG A 9 13.11 -6.91 -10.59
C ARG A 9 12.24 -6.24 -9.53
N PHE A 10 12.82 -5.37 -8.70
CA PHE A 10 12.07 -4.66 -7.69
C PHE A 10 11.08 -3.66 -8.31
N GLN A 11 11.47 -3.01 -9.39
CA GLN A 11 10.59 -2.11 -10.11
C GLN A 11 9.35 -2.84 -10.62
N GLU A 12 9.54 -3.99 -11.27
CA GLU A 12 8.43 -4.80 -11.77
C GLU A 12 7.51 -5.25 -10.63
N ARG A 13 8.10 -5.66 -9.52
CA ARG A 13 7.35 -6.09 -8.36
C ARG A 13 6.53 -4.95 -7.76
N LEU A 14 7.12 -3.77 -7.65
CA LEU A 14 6.42 -2.59 -7.14
C LEU A 14 5.27 -2.18 -8.07
N GLU A 15 5.49 -2.21 -9.36
CA GLU A 15 4.43 -1.90 -10.34
C GLU A 15 3.30 -2.92 -10.29
N ALA A 16 3.62 -4.21 -10.11
CA ALA A 16 2.62 -5.26 -9.98
C ALA A 16 1.80 -5.09 -8.70
N GLU A 17 2.45 -4.79 -7.59
CA GLU A 17 1.74 -4.55 -6.32
C GLU A 17 0.85 -3.31 -6.41
N ARG A 18 1.34 -2.25 -7.06
CA ARG A 18 0.53 -1.04 -7.28
C ARG A 18 -0.74 -1.38 -8.06
N ALA A 19 -0.60 -2.10 -9.15
CA ALA A 19 -1.74 -2.49 -9.98
C ALA A 19 -2.74 -3.35 -9.20
N THR A 20 -2.24 -4.28 -8.39
CA THR A 20 -3.08 -5.13 -7.55
C THR A 20 -3.89 -4.31 -6.54
N ILE A 21 -3.23 -3.38 -5.86
CA ILE A 21 -3.89 -2.54 -4.85
C ILE A 21 -4.91 -1.61 -5.51
N GLU A 22 -4.56 -0.98 -6.63
CA GLU A 22 -5.47 -0.10 -7.36
C GLU A 22 -6.70 -0.86 -7.86
N SER A 23 -6.51 -2.07 -8.36
CA SER A 23 -7.59 -2.93 -8.82
C SER A 23 -8.53 -3.30 -7.66
N ARG A 24 -7.95 -3.65 -6.51
CA ARG A 24 -8.70 -4.01 -5.31
C ARG A 24 -9.52 -2.82 -4.79
N MET A 25 -8.93 -1.63 -4.78
CA MET A 25 -9.62 -0.41 -4.37
C MET A 25 -10.78 -0.07 -5.31
N SER A 26 -10.56 -0.22 -6.61
CA SER A 26 -11.60 0.00 -7.61
C SER A 26 -12.76 -0.98 -7.44
N ALA A 27 -12.45 -2.24 -7.16
CA ALA A 27 -13.47 -3.26 -6.93
C ALA A 27 -14.30 -2.93 -5.69
N ARG A 28 -13.66 -2.53 -4.59
CA ARG A 28 -14.38 -2.14 -3.38
C ARG A 28 -15.27 -0.92 -3.62
N SER A 29 -14.79 0.05 -4.37
CA SER A 29 -15.55 1.25 -4.69
C SER A 29 -16.80 0.90 -5.50
N ARG A 30 -16.66 0.03 -6.49
CA ARG A 30 -17.80 -0.43 -7.30
C ARG A 30 -18.80 -1.21 -6.48
N GLU A 31 -18.33 -2.09 -5.61
CA GLU A 31 -19.20 -2.85 -4.72
C GLU A 31 -19.96 -1.95 -3.77
N PHE A 32 -19.28 -0.93 -3.25
CA PHE A 32 -19.89 0.05 -2.36
C PHE A 32 -20.99 0.82 -3.08
N GLU A 33 -20.73 1.30 -4.30
CA GLU A 33 -21.71 2.01 -5.10
C GLU A 33 -22.92 1.13 -5.41
N GLN A 34 -22.70 -0.11 -5.78
CA GLN A 34 -23.74 -1.08 -6.07
C GLN A 34 -24.59 -1.35 -4.84
N THR A 35 -23.94 -1.56 -3.69
CA THR A 35 -24.62 -1.79 -2.42
C THR A 35 -25.48 -0.59 -2.04
N MET A 36 -24.99 0.63 -2.26
CA MET A 36 -25.76 1.84 -1.98
C MET A 36 -26.98 1.94 -2.86
N ARG A 37 -26.87 1.60 -4.15
CA ARG A 37 -28.01 1.61 -5.07
C ARG A 37 -29.04 0.56 -4.70
N GLU A 38 -28.60 -0.64 -4.36
CA GLU A 38 -29.49 -1.75 -4.03
C GLU A 38 -30.05 -1.63 -2.61
N GLY A 39 -29.29 -1.00 -1.72
CA GLY A 39 -29.67 -0.84 -0.32
C GLY A 39 -30.73 0.20 -0.06
N ILE A 40 -30.95 1.10 -1.00
CA ILE A 40 -31.96 2.15 -0.86
C ILE A 40 -33.33 1.51 -1.07
N GLY A 41 -34.03 1.19 0.00
CA GLY A 41 -35.31 0.58 -0.06
C GLY A 41 -35.44 -0.71 0.72
N HIS A 42 -34.35 -1.24 1.21
CA HIS A 42 -34.34 -2.40 2.10
C HIS A 42 -34.13 -1.92 3.53
N GLY A 43 -35.13 -1.29 4.12
CA GLY A 43 -35.02 -0.65 5.41
C GLY A 43 -35.11 -1.61 6.59
N ASP A 44 -34.18 -2.53 6.70
CA ASP A 44 -34.09 -3.41 7.83
C ASP A 44 -33.03 -2.86 8.79
N SER A 45 -33.45 -2.44 9.97
CA SER A 45 -32.61 -1.74 10.94
C SER A 45 -31.46 -2.57 11.47
N GLY A 46 -31.62 -3.90 11.53
CA GLY A 46 -30.58 -4.81 11.94
C GLY A 46 -29.43 -4.85 10.93
N ASP A 47 -29.79 -4.85 9.66
CA ASP A 47 -28.81 -4.85 8.57
C ASP A 47 -28.06 -3.53 8.50
N GLN A 48 -28.72 -2.42 8.84
CA GLN A 48 -28.06 -1.12 8.85
C GLN A 48 -26.92 -1.05 9.86
N SER A 49 -27.11 -1.57 11.05
CA SER A 49 -26.06 -1.61 12.07
C SER A 49 -24.87 -2.44 11.61
N PHE A 50 -25.15 -3.55 10.97
CA PHE A 50 -24.13 -4.44 10.47
C PHE A 50 -23.36 -3.79 9.31
N ARG A 51 -24.05 -3.07 8.43
CA ARG A 51 -23.44 -2.36 7.31
C ARG A 51 -22.56 -1.20 7.76
N ILE A 52 -22.94 -0.49 8.80
CA ILE A 52 -22.13 0.58 9.35
C ILE A 52 -20.79 0.02 9.85
N TYR A 53 -20.85 -1.14 10.51
CA TYR A 53 -19.65 -1.81 11.00
C TYR A 53 -18.73 -2.23 9.86
N ASP A 54 -19.29 -2.84 8.81
CA ASP A 54 -18.54 -3.24 7.61
C ASP A 54 -17.96 -2.04 6.90
N ARG A 55 -18.70 -0.95 6.87
CA ARG A 55 -18.26 0.29 6.23
C ARG A 55 -17.04 0.89 6.92
N GLU A 56 -17.02 0.90 8.23
CA GLU A 56 -15.88 1.37 8.99
C GLU A 56 -14.66 0.51 8.73
N PHE A 57 -14.83 -0.79 8.68
CA PHE A 57 -13.76 -1.72 8.37
C PHE A 57 -13.21 -1.49 6.95
N THR A 58 -14.08 -1.27 5.98
CA THR A 58 -13.69 -0.99 4.59
C THR A 58 -12.91 0.32 4.49
N VAL A 59 -13.31 1.34 5.22
CA VAL A 59 -12.61 2.63 5.25
C VAL A 59 -11.19 2.44 5.80
N ASP A 60 -11.03 1.65 6.84
CA ASP A 60 -9.72 1.37 7.42
C ASP A 60 -8.81 0.66 6.41
N VAL A 61 -9.34 -0.29 5.65
CA VAL A 61 -8.59 -1.00 4.60
C VAL A 61 -8.19 -0.03 3.49
N ASP A 62 -9.09 0.86 3.08
CA ASP A 62 -8.79 1.88 2.07
C ASP A 62 -7.69 2.83 2.54
N VAL A 63 -7.71 3.25 3.78
CA VAL A 63 -6.67 4.10 4.35
C VAL A 63 -5.31 3.40 4.28
N LEU A 64 -5.26 2.12 4.67
CA LEU A 64 -4.04 1.33 4.61
C LEU A 64 -3.55 1.16 3.17
N ASP A 65 -4.45 0.87 2.25
CA ASP A 65 -4.09 0.70 0.84
C ASP A 65 -3.56 2.00 0.24
N ARG A 66 -4.15 3.13 0.56
CA ARG A 66 -3.67 4.43 0.08
C ARG A 66 -2.29 4.75 0.63
N ALA A 67 -2.05 4.43 1.89
CA ALA A 67 -0.74 4.62 2.50
C ALA A 67 0.30 3.75 1.82
N THR A 68 -0.04 2.49 1.55
CA THR A 68 0.85 1.56 0.86
C THR A 68 1.13 2.04 -0.57
N LEU A 69 0.12 2.52 -1.29
CA LEU A 69 0.30 3.08 -2.64
C LEU A 69 1.27 4.26 -2.63
N ALA A 70 1.14 5.16 -1.65
CA ALA A 70 2.04 6.30 -1.53
C ALA A 70 3.48 5.84 -1.33
N GLU A 71 3.69 4.81 -0.52
CA GLU A 71 5.02 4.23 -0.28
C GLU A 71 5.58 3.57 -1.54
N ILE A 72 4.74 2.86 -2.29
CA ILE A 72 5.13 2.22 -3.55
C ILE A 72 5.53 3.28 -4.58
N GLU A 73 4.74 4.32 -4.73
CA GLU A 73 5.03 5.41 -5.68
C GLU A 73 6.31 6.14 -5.31
N ARG A 74 6.54 6.33 -4.03
CA ARG A 74 7.78 6.93 -3.53
C ARG A 74 8.98 6.05 -3.86
N ALA A 75 8.85 4.73 -3.67
CA ALA A 75 9.91 3.78 -4.00
C ALA A 75 10.22 3.79 -5.50
N LEU A 76 9.19 3.85 -6.34
CA LEU A 76 9.36 3.91 -7.78
C LEU A 76 10.10 5.18 -8.20
N ARG A 77 9.78 6.32 -7.59
CA ARG A 77 10.49 7.57 -7.82
C ARG A 77 11.97 7.47 -7.41
N ARG A 78 12.24 6.78 -6.31
CA ARG A 78 13.60 6.60 -5.84
C ARG A 78 14.42 5.73 -6.80
N ILE A 79 13.78 4.77 -7.46
CA ILE A 79 14.44 4.00 -8.51
C ILE A 79 14.85 4.92 -9.66
N GLU A 80 13.96 5.81 -10.08
CA GLU A 80 14.24 6.78 -11.14
C GLU A 80 15.35 7.75 -10.74
N GLU A 81 15.37 8.17 -9.48
CA GLU A 81 16.35 9.12 -8.96
C GLU A 81 17.70 8.48 -8.61
N GLY A 82 17.75 7.15 -8.58
CA GLY A 82 18.97 6.43 -8.22
C GLY A 82 19.23 6.31 -6.72
N SER A 83 18.20 6.55 -5.89
CA SER A 83 18.33 6.48 -4.43
C SER A 83 17.62 5.28 -3.80
N TYR A 84 17.06 4.40 -4.62
CA TYR A 84 16.39 3.19 -4.13
C TYR A 84 17.40 2.26 -3.44
N GLY A 85 16.97 1.65 -2.33
CA GLY A 85 17.81 0.72 -1.59
C GLY A 85 18.72 1.37 -0.55
N VAL A 86 18.58 2.68 -0.37
CA VAL A 86 19.37 3.45 0.60
C VAL A 86 18.40 4.10 1.59
N SER A 87 18.74 4.05 2.88
CA SER A 87 17.92 4.64 3.92
C SER A 87 17.82 6.16 3.76
N GLU A 88 16.60 6.69 3.87
CA GLU A 88 16.35 8.13 3.90
C GLU A 88 16.92 8.79 5.15
N VAL A 89 17.03 8.04 6.23
CA VAL A 89 17.45 8.57 7.53
C VAL A 89 18.99 8.63 7.64
N SER A 90 19.65 7.51 7.32
CA SER A 90 21.09 7.38 7.57
C SER A 90 21.94 7.33 6.30
N GLY A 91 21.36 7.12 5.13
CA GLY A 91 22.10 6.92 3.89
C GLY A 91 22.76 5.56 3.78
N LYS A 92 22.52 4.67 4.74
CA LYS A 92 23.09 3.32 4.71
C LYS A 92 22.28 2.43 3.78
N ALA A 93 22.95 1.42 3.20
CA ALA A 93 22.28 0.47 2.31
C ALA A 93 21.26 -0.36 3.09
N ILE A 94 20.05 -0.49 2.53
CA ILE A 94 19.02 -1.36 3.09
C ILE A 94 19.33 -2.78 2.65
N PRO A 95 19.38 -3.76 3.58
CA PRO A 95 19.66 -5.14 3.20
C PRO A 95 18.67 -5.67 2.18
N ILE A 96 19.13 -6.48 1.23
CA ILE A 96 18.27 -7.00 0.17
C ILE A 96 17.13 -7.85 0.74
N GLU A 97 17.37 -8.55 1.85
CA GLU A 97 16.35 -9.33 2.53
C GLU A 97 15.20 -8.46 3.00
N ARG A 98 15.51 -7.25 3.45
CA ARG A 98 14.50 -6.28 3.86
C ARG A 98 13.69 -5.81 2.67
N LEU A 99 14.36 -5.54 1.55
CA LEU A 99 13.69 -5.12 0.31
C LEU A 99 12.83 -6.24 -0.28
N GLU A 100 13.26 -7.47 -0.16
CA GLU A 100 12.46 -8.61 -0.62
C GLU A 100 11.20 -8.77 0.22
N ALA A 101 11.28 -8.52 1.52
CA ALA A 101 10.11 -8.57 2.40
C ALA A 101 9.22 -7.36 2.20
N VAL A 102 9.82 -6.16 2.09
CA VAL A 102 9.09 -4.90 1.94
C VAL A 102 9.78 -4.08 0.85
N PRO A 103 9.38 -4.25 -0.42
CA PRO A 103 10.07 -3.60 -1.53
C PRO A 103 9.98 -2.08 -1.53
N TYR A 104 9.01 -1.52 -0.83
CA TYR A 104 8.88 -0.07 -0.68
C TYR A 104 9.54 0.47 0.60
N ALA A 105 10.39 -0.32 1.25
CA ALA A 105 11.10 0.13 2.45
C ALA A 105 12.06 1.27 2.11
N VAL A 106 12.04 2.31 2.94
CA VAL A 106 12.89 3.49 2.76
C VAL A 106 13.81 3.73 3.96
N THR A 107 13.73 2.85 4.95
CA THR A 107 14.56 2.93 6.17
C THR A 107 15.00 1.54 6.59
N LEU A 108 16.03 1.49 7.45
CA LEU A 108 16.43 0.26 8.09
C LEU A 108 15.38 -0.10 9.16
N VAL A 109 15.33 -1.38 9.54
CA VAL A 109 14.36 -1.87 10.54
C VAL A 109 14.44 -1.06 11.84
N ASP A 110 15.65 -0.81 12.31
CA ASP A 110 15.86 -0.07 13.55
C ASP A 110 15.41 1.38 13.45
N GLU A 111 15.59 1.98 12.29
CA GLU A 111 15.15 3.34 12.03
C GLU A 111 13.64 3.46 11.96
N ALA A 112 12.97 2.45 11.41
CA ALA A 112 11.50 2.43 11.32
C ALA A 112 10.85 2.43 12.69
N ARG A 113 11.48 1.84 13.70
CA ARG A 113 10.97 1.83 15.07
C ARG A 113 10.89 3.24 15.65
N TYR A 114 11.84 4.09 15.32
CA TYR A 114 11.84 5.48 15.79
C TYR A 114 10.76 6.30 15.11
N GLU A 115 10.48 6.03 13.85
CA GLU A 115 9.43 6.72 13.13
C GLU A 115 8.03 6.31 13.61
N SER A 116 7.88 5.11 14.15
CA SER A 116 6.61 4.60 14.65
C SER A 116 6.21 5.19 15.99
N CYS A 117 7.13 5.84 16.66
CA CYS A 117 6.88 6.52 17.91
C CYS A 117 6.57 8.00 17.66
#